data_98e9d82a0cdc618458724fdb226f8cc6
#
_entry.id   98e9d82a0cdc618458724fdb226f8cc6
#
_cell.length_a   1.000
_cell.length_b   1.000
_cell.length_c   1.000
_cell.angle_alpha   90.00
_cell.angle_beta   90.00
_cell.angle_gamma   90.00
#
_symmetry.space_group_name_H-M   'P 1'
#
loop_
_entity.id
_entity.type
_entity.pdbx_description
1 polymer ?
#
loop_
_entity_poly.entity_id
_entity_poly.type
_entity_poly.pdbx_seq_one_letter_code
_entity_poly.pdbx_strand_id
1 'polypeptide(L)'
;MRMPIVIVLVAASFSAGTLWAQKSGQAPLESHIYSAGDARTSKGEWGEIHIYTEDATQTFGIRSLLTASLTFLPGKQLQPPHQHPDEEFQYVVEGEGTWSLNGKEQPLHAGDLMYTKPWDWHGIRNSGDRPLKFFVFKFRARGVPEPAKP
;
A
#
# COMPACT_ATOMS: atom_id res chain seq x y z
N MET A 1 74.35 -16.19 14.84
CA MET A 1 73.54 -15.74 13.65
C MET A 1 72.09 -15.85 14.05
N ARG A 2 71.44 -14.70 14.40
CA ARG A 2 70.05 -14.64 14.86
C ARG A 2 69.18 -14.19 13.68
N MET A 3 68.27 -15.06 13.22
CA MET A 3 67.25 -14.71 12.21
C MET A 3 66.18 -13.85 12.79
N PRO A 4 65.76 -12.81 12.13
CA PRO A 4 64.59 -12.02 12.59
C PRO A 4 63.28 -12.72 12.21
N ILE A 5 62.34 -12.78 13.19
CA ILE A 5 60.99 -13.24 13.00
C ILE A 5 60.22 -12.12 12.30
N VAL A 6 59.72 -12.37 11.10
CA VAL A 6 58.80 -11.47 10.39
C VAL A 6 57.41 -11.79 10.84
N ILE A 7 56.81 -10.90 11.61
CA ILE A 7 55.36 -10.96 11.96
C ILE A 7 54.59 -10.33 10.81
N VAL A 8 53.86 -11.15 10.05
CA VAL A 8 52.91 -10.71 9.06
C VAL A 8 51.60 -10.37 9.78
N LEU A 9 51.34 -9.08 9.94
CA LEU A 9 50.02 -8.58 10.39
C LEU A 9 49.04 -8.69 9.22
N VAL A 10 48.12 -9.68 9.27
CA VAL A 10 46.97 -9.76 8.40
C VAL A 10 45.92 -8.76 8.93
N ALA A 11 45.82 -7.63 8.28
CA ALA A 11 44.74 -6.69 8.52
C ALA A 11 43.44 -7.30 7.97
N ALA A 12 42.55 -7.75 8.86
CA ALA A 12 41.19 -8.12 8.51
C ALA A 12 40.40 -6.84 8.24
N SER A 13 40.22 -6.50 6.98
CA SER A 13 39.30 -5.48 6.54
C SER A 13 37.86 -5.99 6.73
N PHE A 14 37.26 -5.67 7.87
CA PHE A 14 35.82 -5.80 8.06
C PHE A 14 35.14 -4.74 7.17
N SER A 15 34.57 -5.21 6.06
CA SER A 15 33.69 -4.39 5.22
C SER A 15 32.43 -4.03 6.02
N ALA A 16 32.27 -2.73 6.32
CA ALA A 16 31.12 -2.13 6.97
C ALA A 16 29.91 -2.09 6.02
N GLY A 17 29.55 -3.23 5.42
CA GLY A 17 28.49 -3.36 4.41
C GLY A 17 27.16 -3.95 4.87
N THR A 18 27.01 -4.34 6.14
CA THR A 18 25.83 -5.11 6.58
C THR A 18 25.03 -4.52 7.74
N LEU A 19 25.13 -3.23 8.01
CA LEU A 19 24.45 -2.60 9.16
C LEU A 19 23.23 -1.74 8.80
N TRP A 20 22.72 -1.78 7.56
CA TRP A 20 21.53 -0.98 7.16
C TRP A 20 20.24 -1.77 7.04
N ALA A 21 20.23 -3.09 7.25
CA ALA A 21 19.05 -3.95 7.08
C ALA A 21 18.29 -4.27 8.38
N GLN A 22 18.58 -3.63 9.50
CA GLN A 22 18.05 -4.05 10.80
C GLN A 22 17.39 -2.93 11.59
N LYS A 23 16.37 -2.25 11.00
CA LYS A 23 15.49 -1.34 11.74
C LYS A 23 14.01 -1.35 11.33
N SER A 24 13.51 -2.36 10.67
CA SER A 24 12.07 -2.64 10.60
C SER A 24 11.88 -4.13 10.80
N GLY A 25 11.44 -4.50 11.99
CA GLY A 25 11.36 -5.90 12.45
C GLY A 25 10.29 -6.76 11.78
N GLN A 26 9.88 -6.46 10.56
CA GLN A 26 8.91 -7.24 9.82
C GLN A 26 9.54 -7.79 8.54
N ALA A 27 9.50 -9.13 8.40
CA ALA A 27 9.96 -9.79 7.18
C ALA A 27 9.12 -9.36 5.97
N PRO A 28 9.69 -9.29 4.76
CA PRO A 28 8.91 -9.10 3.54
C PRO A 28 7.87 -10.19 3.38
N LEU A 29 6.78 -9.86 2.67
CA LEU A 29 5.76 -10.83 2.30
C LEU A 29 6.34 -12.00 1.53
N GLU A 30 5.90 -13.21 1.89
CA GLU A 30 6.19 -14.43 1.17
C GLU A 30 5.18 -14.68 0.04
N SER A 31 5.60 -15.44 -0.98
CA SER A 31 4.73 -15.80 -2.10
C SER A 31 3.71 -16.85 -1.67
N HIS A 32 2.45 -16.46 -1.56
CA HIS A 32 1.34 -17.39 -1.31
C HIS A 32 -0.01 -16.80 -1.76
N ILE A 33 -1.07 -17.57 -1.63
CA ILE A 33 -2.44 -17.11 -1.89
C ILE A 33 -2.96 -16.42 -0.62
N TYR A 34 -3.24 -15.13 -0.71
CA TYR A 34 -3.98 -14.38 0.31
C TYR A 34 -5.46 -14.63 0.10
N SER A 35 -5.99 -15.63 0.79
CA SER A 35 -7.38 -16.07 0.62
C SER A 35 -8.36 -14.99 1.12
N ALA A 36 -9.49 -14.84 0.42
CA ALA A 36 -10.57 -13.97 0.89
C ALA A 36 -11.15 -14.43 2.24
N GLY A 37 -11.08 -15.74 2.54
CA GLY A 37 -11.50 -16.28 3.84
C GLY A 37 -10.60 -15.88 5.00
N ASP A 38 -9.33 -15.57 4.73
CA ASP A 38 -8.33 -15.17 5.73
C ASP A 38 -8.21 -13.65 5.87
N ALA A 39 -8.85 -12.88 4.97
CA ALA A 39 -8.83 -11.43 4.99
C ALA A 39 -9.54 -10.89 6.23
N ARG A 40 -8.95 -9.87 6.86
CA ARG A 40 -9.62 -9.15 7.95
C ARG A 40 -10.82 -8.40 7.39
N THR A 41 -12.01 -8.75 7.83
CA THR A 41 -13.27 -8.18 7.33
C THR A 41 -13.87 -7.20 8.33
N SER A 42 -14.38 -6.06 7.82
CA SER A 42 -15.23 -5.12 8.54
C SER A 42 -16.46 -4.80 7.72
N LYS A 43 -17.60 -4.65 8.40
CA LYS A 43 -18.91 -4.34 7.78
C LYS A 43 -19.58 -3.19 8.52
N GLY A 44 -20.38 -2.42 7.77
CA GLY A 44 -21.18 -1.32 8.31
C GLY A 44 -22.31 -0.94 7.36
N GLU A 45 -23.01 0.15 7.66
CA GLU A 45 -24.08 0.68 6.80
C GLU A 45 -23.59 1.13 5.41
N TRP A 46 -22.28 1.30 5.25
CA TRP A 46 -21.66 1.68 3.99
C TRP A 46 -21.40 0.48 3.07
N GLY A 47 -21.35 -0.75 3.63
CA GLY A 47 -21.00 -1.98 2.94
C GLY A 47 -19.98 -2.81 3.70
N GLU A 48 -18.98 -3.36 3.00
CA GLU A 48 -17.94 -4.20 3.60
C GLU A 48 -16.55 -3.97 2.98
N ILE A 49 -15.51 -4.30 3.77
CA ILE A 49 -14.11 -4.31 3.35
C ILE A 49 -13.46 -5.63 3.76
N HIS A 50 -12.66 -6.20 2.86
CA HIS A 50 -11.77 -7.33 3.11
C HIS A 50 -10.33 -6.86 2.92
N ILE A 51 -9.55 -6.81 4.00
CA ILE A 51 -8.17 -6.34 4.02
C ILE A 51 -7.25 -7.55 3.97
N TYR A 52 -6.43 -7.66 2.93
CA TYR A 52 -5.48 -8.74 2.71
C TYR A 52 -4.10 -8.41 3.28
N THR A 53 -3.68 -7.14 3.18
CA THR A 53 -2.44 -6.63 3.78
C THR A 53 -2.71 -5.29 4.43
N GLU A 54 -2.00 -4.99 5.52
CA GLU A 54 -2.16 -3.74 6.28
C GLU A 54 -0.98 -2.80 6.04
N ASP A 55 -1.12 -1.51 6.37
CA ASP A 55 -0.11 -0.47 6.14
C ASP A 55 1.29 -0.79 6.69
N ALA A 56 1.40 -1.65 7.70
CA ALA A 56 2.68 -2.13 8.24
C ALA A 56 3.35 -3.20 7.36
N THR A 57 2.61 -3.77 6.39
CA THR A 57 3.11 -4.85 5.53
C THR A 57 4.19 -4.34 4.59
N GLN A 58 5.24 -5.12 4.42
CA GLN A 58 6.41 -4.79 3.59
C GLN A 58 6.64 -5.85 2.52
N THR A 59 7.16 -5.43 1.37
CA THR A 59 7.72 -6.30 0.33
C THR A 59 9.17 -5.93 0.07
N PHE A 60 9.84 -6.57 -0.89
CA PHE A 60 11.20 -6.19 -1.28
C PHE A 60 11.32 -4.73 -1.74
N GLY A 61 10.31 -4.22 -2.47
CA GLY A 61 10.31 -2.85 -3.03
C GLY A 61 9.41 -1.86 -2.30
N ILE A 62 8.52 -2.34 -1.42
CA ILE A 62 7.50 -1.54 -0.75
C ILE A 62 7.73 -1.58 0.76
N ARG A 63 7.72 -0.41 1.41
CA ARG A 63 7.87 -0.27 2.87
C ARG A 63 6.54 -0.22 3.63
N SER A 64 5.45 0.03 2.93
CA SER A 64 4.08 0.12 3.47
C SER A 64 3.12 -0.29 2.36
N LEU A 65 2.31 -1.31 2.60
CA LEU A 65 1.39 -1.87 1.62
C LEU A 65 0.05 -2.21 2.27
N LEU A 66 -1.02 -1.57 1.79
CA LEU A 66 -2.38 -1.98 2.07
C LEU A 66 -3.02 -2.48 0.77
N THR A 67 -3.59 -3.68 0.82
CA THR A 67 -4.44 -4.21 -0.26
C THR A 67 -5.78 -4.63 0.31
N ALA A 68 -6.86 -4.19 -0.33
CA ALA A 68 -8.21 -4.49 0.13
C ALA A 68 -9.19 -4.55 -1.04
N SER A 69 -10.24 -5.36 -0.90
CA SER A 69 -11.45 -5.25 -1.71
C SER A 69 -12.55 -4.59 -0.88
N LEU A 70 -13.27 -3.65 -1.49
CA LEU A 70 -14.38 -2.94 -0.88
C LEU A 70 -15.66 -3.16 -1.71
N THR A 71 -16.78 -3.25 -1.01
CA THR A 71 -18.10 -3.25 -1.62
C THR A 71 -18.94 -2.16 -0.94
N PHE A 72 -19.33 -1.13 -1.69
CA PHE A 72 -20.21 -0.07 -1.19
C PHE A 72 -21.64 -0.32 -1.61
N LEU A 73 -22.56 -0.18 -0.66
CA LEU A 73 -24.01 -0.18 -0.94
C LEU A 73 -24.42 1.08 -1.72
N PRO A 74 -25.56 1.07 -2.44
CA PRO A 74 -26.06 2.23 -3.16
C PRO A 74 -26.11 3.49 -2.31
N GLY A 75 -25.60 4.60 -2.84
CA GLY A 75 -25.54 5.91 -2.19
C GLY A 75 -24.49 6.04 -1.09
N LYS A 76 -23.67 5.01 -0.83
CA LYS A 76 -22.74 4.97 0.31
C LYS A 76 -21.28 5.17 -0.10
N GLN A 77 -20.48 5.52 0.92
CA GLN A 77 -19.02 5.61 0.91
C GLN A 77 -18.51 5.27 2.30
N LEU A 78 -17.27 4.82 2.42
CA LEU A 78 -16.65 4.50 3.71
C LEU A 78 -16.34 5.78 4.51
N GLN A 79 -15.83 6.81 3.82
CA GLN A 79 -15.40 8.08 4.39
C GLN A 79 -15.49 9.19 3.34
N PRO A 80 -15.59 10.46 3.74
CA PRO A 80 -15.48 11.59 2.83
C PRO A 80 -14.15 11.61 2.07
N PRO A 81 -14.03 12.38 0.97
CA PRO A 81 -12.74 12.61 0.32
C PRO A 81 -11.67 13.01 1.33
N HIS A 82 -10.48 12.42 1.20
CA HIS A 82 -9.35 12.58 2.12
C HIS A 82 -8.03 12.62 1.35
N GLN A 83 -6.91 12.81 2.04
CA GLN A 83 -5.57 12.81 1.47
C GLN A 83 -4.60 12.08 2.39
N HIS A 84 -3.56 11.48 1.82
CA HIS A 84 -2.48 10.80 2.55
C HIS A 84 -1.17 10.83 1.73
N PRO A 85 -0.01 10.52 2.34
CA PRO A 85 1.29 10.56 1.65
C PRO A 85 1.56 9.33 0.76
N ASP A 86 0.64 8.37 0.71
CA ASP A 86 0.80 7.14 -0.07
C ASP A 86 0.38 7.36 -1.52
N GLU A 87 0.95 6.57 -2.42
CA GLU A 87 0.38 6.35 -3.75
C GLU A 87 -0.75 5.33 -3.65
N GLU A 88 -1.81 5.50 -4.45
CA GLU A 88 -2.95 4.59 -4.42
C GLU A 88 -3.47 4.30 -5.82
N PHE A 89 -3.63 3.00 -6.12
CA PHE A 89 -4.42 2.53 -7.24
C PHE A 89 -5.75 1.97 -6.75
N GLN A 90 -6.80 2.22 -7.52
CA GLN A 90 -8.13 1.67 -7.29
C GLN A 90 -8.67 1.13 -8.60
N TYR A 91 -9.14 -0.12 -8.61
CA TYR A 91 -9.70 -0.77 -9.80
C TYR A 91 -11.13 -1.18 -9.56
N VAL A 92 -12.05 -0.70 -10.40
CA VAL A 92 -13.47 -1.04 -10.30
C VAL A 92 -13.71 -2.42 -10.88
N VAL A 93 -14.17 -3.35 -10.04
CA VAL A 93 -14.47 -4.73 -10.42
C VAL A 93 -15.90 -4.87 -10.94
N GLU A 94 -16.85 -4.18 -10.27
CA GLU A 94 -18.28 -4.30 -10.57
C GLU A 94 -19.02 -3.03 -10.12
N GLY A 95 -20.10 -2.69 -10.83
CA GLY A 95 -20.94 -1.54 -10.53
C GLY A 95 -20.44 -0.24 -11.13
N GLU A 96 -21.01 0.86 -10.64
CA GLU A 96 -20.70 2.23 -11.05
C GLU A 96 -20.71 3.17 -9.85
N GLY A 97 -20.03 4.30 -9.99
CA GLY A 97 -19.90 5.25 -8.89
C GLY A 97 -19.37 6.60 -9.34
N THR A 98 -18.90 7.36 -8.38
CA THR A 98 -18.26 8.66 -8.59
C THR A 98 -16.91 8.67 -7.89
N TRP A 99 -15.86 9.04 -8.61
CA TRP A 99 -14.55 9.36 -8.08
C TRP A 99 -14.39 10.86 -7.93
N SER A 100 -14.04 11.31 -6.75
CA SER A 100 -13.65 12.69 -6.48
C SER A 100 -12.14 12.83 -6.47
N LEU A 101 -11.60 13.74 -7.28
CA LEU A 101 -10.18 14.07 -7.31
C LEU A 101 -9.99 15.59 -7.26
N ASN A 102 -9.37 16.10 -6.19
CA ASN A 102 -9.11 17.53 -5.98
C ASN A 102 -10.37 18.40 -6.19
N GLY A 103 -11.51 17.92 -5.66
CA GLY A 103 -12.80 18.61 -5.76
C GLY A 103 -13.53 18.46 -7.09
N LYS A 104 -13.00 17.68 -8.03
CA LYS A 104 -13.68 17.36 -9.29
C LYS A 104 -14.23 15.93 -9.23
N GLU A 105 -15.50 15.78 -9.55
CA GLU A 105 -16.15 14.48 -9.64
C GLU A 105 -16.09 13.93 -11.07
N GLN A 106 -15.85 12.62 -11.18
CA GLN A 106 -15.82 11.87 -12.45
C GLN A 106 -16.61 10.58 -12.28
N PRO A 107 -17.39 10.14 -13.29
CA PRO A 107 -18.07 8.87 -13.23
C PRO A 107 -17.07 7.72 -13.25
N LEU A 108 -17.42 6.62 -12.57
CA LEU A 108 -16.70 5.37 -12.52
C LEU A 108 -17.55 4.23 -13.03
N HIS A 109 -16.92 3.32 -13.77
CA HIS A 109 -17.56 2.11 -14.27
C HIS A 109 -16.64 0.89 -14.06
N ALA A 110 -17.21 -0.29 -14.08
CA ALA A 110 -16.44 -1.52 -14.06
C ALA A 110 -15.36 -1.54 -15.16
N GLY A 111 -14.13 -1.87 -14.80
CA GLY A 111 -12.95 -1.85 -15.67
C GLY A 111 -12.10 -0.58 -15.55
N ASP A 112 -12.58 0.48 -14.90
CA ASP A 112 -11.80 1.70 -14.71
C ASP A 112 -10.70 1.51 -13.67
N LEU A 113 -9.53 2.09 -13.95
CA LEU A 113 -8.39 2.17 -13.04
C LEU A 113 -8.11 3.63 -12.70
N MET A 114 -8.17 3.95 -11.42
CA MET A 114 -7.79 5.26 -10.89
C MET A 114 -6.39 5.20 -10.30
N TYR A 115 -5.63 6.27 -10.45
CA TYR A 115 -4.37 6.51 -9.75
C TYR A 115 -4.44 7.83 -9.00
N THR A 116 -4.08 7.77 -7.73
CA THR A 116 -3.97 8.95 -6.85
C THR A 116 -2.51 9.08 -6.43
N LYS A 117 -1.91 10.23 -6.73
CA LYS A 117 -0.57 10.57 -6.24
C LYS A 117 -0.63 11.05 -4.78
N PRO A 118 0.52 11.05 -4.07
CA PRO A 118 0.59 11.58 -2.70
C PRO A 118 -0.05 12.96 -2.56
N TRP A 119 -0.84 13.12 -1.49
CA TRP A 119 -1.51 14.36 -1.08
C TRP A 119 -2.61 14.89 -2.01
N ASP A 120 -3.00 14.19 -3.07
CA ASP A 120 -4.22 14.55 -3.78
C ASP A 120 -5.46 14.18 -2.94
N TRP A 121 -6.42 15.11 -2.86
CA TRP A 121 -7.73 14.85 -2.25
C TRP A 121 -8.52 13.89 -3.13
N HIS A 122 -8.91 12.77 -2.58
CA HIS A 122 -9.61 11.73 -3.35
C HIS A 122 -10.62 10.97 -2.51
N GLY A 123 -11.59 10.34 -3.19
CA GLY A 123 -12.59 9.49 -2.57
C GLY A 123 -13.48 8.82 -3.60
N ILE A 124 -14.09 7.70 -3.22
CA ILE A 124 -15.07 6.97 -4.02
C ILE A 124 -16.41 6.96 -3.29
N ARG A 125 -17.48 7.20 -4.04
CA ARG A 125 -18.86 7.04 -3.59
C ARG A 125 -19.60 6.16 -4.59
N ASN A 126 -20.40 5.22 -4.11
CA ASN A 126 -21.36 4.52 -4.94
C ASN A 126 -22.52 5.47 -5.27
N SER A 127 -22.57 5.95 -6.51
CA SER A 127 -23.67 6.79 -7.02
C SER A 127 -24.68 6.03 -7.86
N GLY A 128 -24.47 4.71 -8.05
CA GLY A 128 -25.38 3.81 -8.75
C GLY A 128 -26.46 3.22 -7.83
N ASP A 129 -27.27 2.34 -8.41
CA ASP A 129 -28.39 1.65 -7.76
C ASP A 129 -28.06 0.21 -7.34
N ARG A 130 -26.86 -0.27 -7.64
CA ARG A 130 -26.31 -1.60 -7.31
C ARG A 130 -25.03 -1.46 -6.49
N PRO A 131 -24.58 -2.54 -5.81
CA PRO A 131 -23.30 -2.51 -5.12
C PRO A 131 -22.14 -2.14 -6.06
N LEU A 132 -21.26 -1.25 -5.59
CA LEU A 132 -20.02 -0.91 -6.24
C LEU A 132 -18.88 -1.69 -5.58
N LYS A 133 -18.21 -2.55 -6.35
CA LYS A 133 -17.07 -3.33 -5.88
C LYS A 133 -15.79 -2.87 -6.55
N PHE A 134 -14.77 -2.60 -5.75
CA PHE A 134 -13.46 -2.19 -6.24
C PHE A 134 -12.34 -2.74 -5.36
N PHE A 135 -11.13 -2.78 -5.93
CA PHE A 135 -9.91 -3.19 -5.25
C PHE A 135 -9.00 -1.97 -5.04
N VAL A 136 -8.37 -1.90 -3.87
CA VAL A 136 -7.42 -0.85 -3.49
C VAL A 136 -6.04 -1.44 -3.34
N PHE A 137 -5.05 -0.73 -3.86
CA PHE A 137 -3.63 -0.98 -3.70
C PHE A 137 -2.96 0.33 -3.30
N LYS A 138 -2.75 0.53 -1.99
CA LYS A 138 -2.13 1.73 -1.41
C LYS A 138 -0.74 1.38 -0.90
N PHE A 139 0.27 2.19 -1.26
CA PHE A 139 1.65 1.83 -0.94
C PHE A 139 2.60 3.02 -0.81
N ARG A 140 3.73 2.77 -0.16
CA ARG A 140 4.94 3.61 -0.17
C ARG A 140 6.15 2.79 -0.59
N ALA A 141 6.88 3.27 -1.58
CA ALA A 141 8.10 2.61 -2.07
C ALA A 141 9.21 2.65 -1.01
N ARG A 142 10.04 1.60 -1.01
CA ARG A 142 11.24 1.54 -0.17
C ARG A 142 12.32 2.45 -0.74
N GLY A 143 13.04 3.17 0.12
CA GLY A 143 14.12 4.07 -0.28
C GLY A 143 13.67 5.41 -0.88
N VAL A 144 12.36 5.62 -1.06
CA VAL A 144 11.80 6.90 -1.49
C VAL A 144 11.40 7.69 -0.26
N PRO A 145 11.86 8.95 -0.10
CA PRO A 145 11.40 9.83 0.98
C PRO A 145 9.89 10.05 0.91
N GLU A 146 9.26 10.22 2.06
CA GLU A 146 7.87 10.62 2.11
C GLU A 146 7.70 12.02 1.52
N PRO A 147 6.79 12.20 0.55
CA PRO A 147 6.54 13.53 -0.02
C PRO A 147 6.06 14.50 1.06
N ALA A 148 6.59 15.72 1.04
CA ALA A 148 6.08 16.77 1.92
C ALA A 148 4.61 17.08 1.59
N LYS A 149 3.82 17.34 2.63
CA LYS A 149 2.46 17.84 2.43
C LYS A 149 2.54 19.26 1.82
N PRO A 150 1.81 19.53 0.71
CA PRO A 150 1.77 20.85 0.10
C PRO A 150 1.18 21.94 1.00
#